data_0eb8c4e1e2ebfe34a91b5b64630641b2
#
_entry.id   0eb8c4e1e2ebfe34a91b5b64630641b2
#
_cell.length_a   1.000
_cell.length_b   1.000
_cell.length_c   1.000
_cell.angle_alpha   90.00
_cell.angle_beta   90.00
_cell.angle_gamma   90.00
#
_symmetry.space_group_name_H-M   'P 1'
#
loop_
_entity.id
_entity.type
_entity.pdbx_description
1 polymer ?
#
loop_
_entity_poly.entity_id
_entity_poly.type
_entity_poly.pdbx_seq_one_letter_code
_entity_poly.pdbx_strand_id
1 'polypeptide(L)'
;MATIQAFGDDIEIAPKKGYVSLRRRKQFAMIQPSAAGRIDLGLILRDVPPDARLESAEGFNALFTHRVRLTSTADIDSQLIAWLQRAYDRA
;
A
#
# COMPACT_ATOMS: atom_id res chain seq x y z
N MET A 1 7.44 -6.77 6.49
CA MET A 1 6.26 -7.47 5.96
C MET A 1 5.42 -8.15 7.04
N ALA A 2 5.91 -8.19 8.27
CA ALA A 2 5.13 -8.78 9.37
C ALA A 2 3.78 -8.07 9.58
N THR A 3 3.70 -6.76 9.42
CA THR A 3 2.46 -6.00 9.55
C THR A 3 1.39 -6.49 8.56
N ILE A 4 1.80 -6.75 7.32
CA ILE A 4 0.88 -7.19 6.27
C ILE A 4 0.43 -8.62 6.53
N GLN A 5 1.36 -9.49 6.89
CA GLN A 5 1.05 -10.91 7.14
C GLN A 5 0.14 -11.12 8.33
N ALA A 6 0.10 -10.15 9.26
CA ALA A 6 -0.80 -10.20 10.39
C ALA A 6 -2.28 -10.09 10.03
N PHE A 7 -2.60 -9.62 8.81
CA PHE A 7 -3.99 -9.52 8.34
C PHE A 7 -4.62 -10.89 8.05
N GLY A 8 -3.82 -11.87 7.63
CA GLY A 8 -4.30 -13.20 7.30
C GLY A 8 -3.27 -14.01 6.54
N ASP A 9 -3.52 -15.31 6.41
CA ASP A 9 -2.63 -16.24 5.72
C ASP A 9 -2.81 -16.24 4.20
N ASP A 10 -3.83 -15.55 3.72
CA ASP A 10 -4.20 -15.55 2.30
C ASP A 10 -3.58 -14.41 1.50
N ILE A 11 -2.62 -13.70 2.08
CA ILE A 11 -1.89 -12.66 1.38
C ILE A 11 -0.74 -13.26 0.59
N GLU A 12 -0.73 -12.98 -0.71
CA GLU A 12 0.36 -13.32 -1.60
C GLU A 12 1.31 -12.14 -1.73
N ILE A 13 2.57 -12.36 -1.39
CA ILE A 13 3.63 -11.37 -1.54
C ILE A 13 4.43 -11.76 -2.78
N ALA A 14 4.35 -10.94 -3.83
CA ALA A 14 4.99 -11.24 -5.11
C ALA A 14 6.01 -10.16 -5.45
N PRO A 15 7.31 -10.42 -5.23
CA PRO A 15 8.35 -9.48 -5.65
C PRO A 15 8.35 -9.34 -7.18
N LYS A 16 8.40 -8.10 -7.63
CA LYS A 16 8.48 -7.74 -9.04
C LYS A 16 9.73 -6.91 -9.26
N LYS A 17 10.06 -6.63 -10.51
CA LYS A 17 11.17 -5.74 -10.81
C LYS A 17 10.82 -4.32 -10.39
N GLY A 18 11.48 -3.84 -9.34
CA GLY A 18 11.30 -2.48 -8.85
C GLY A 18 10.21 -2.28 -7.80
N TYR A 19 9.42 -3.31 -7.46
CA TYR A 19 8.40 -3.19 -6.42
C TYR A 19 7.96 -4.56 -5.92
N VAL A 20 7.17 -4.55 -4.84
CA VAL A 20 6.58 -5.77 -4.27
C VAL A 20 5.06 -5.65 -4.35
N SER A 21 4.42 -6.62 -4.99
CA SER A 21 2.96 -6.68 -5.12
C SER A 21 2.36 -7.43 -3.93
N LEU A 22 1.27 -6.89 -3.39
CA LEU A 22 0.51 -7.51 -2.30
C LEU A 22 -0.87 -7.85 -2.82
N ARG A 23 -1.22 -9.14 -2.76
CA ARG A 23 -2.47 -9.67 -3.31
C ARG A 23 -3.19 -10.51 -2.27
N ARG A 24 -4.49 -10.52 -2.38
CA ARG A 24 -5.35 -11.50 -1.72
C ARG A 24 -6.04 -12.31 -2.82
N ARG A 25 -7.21 -11.92 -3.27
CA ARG A 25 -7.82 -12.43 -4.51
C ARG A 25 -7.40 -11.57 -5.68
N LYS A 26 -7.24 -10.29 -5.40
CA LYS A 26 -6.79 -9.28 -6.35
C LYS A 26 -5.65 -8.52 -5.69
N GLN A 27 -4.86 -7.86 -6.50
CA GLN A 27 -3.86 -6.94 -5.98
C GLN A 27 -4.56 -5.80 -5.24
N PHE A 28 -4.14 -5.52 -4.01
CA PHE A 28 -4.73 -4.44 -3.22
C PHE A 28 -3.71 -3.37 -2.81
N ALA A 29 -2.43 -3.69 -2.91
CA ALA A 29 -1.37 -2.77 -2.53
C ALA A 29 -0.07 -3.12 -3.22
N MET A 30 0.87 -2.19 -3.23
CA MET A 30 2.25 -2.47 -3.61
C MET A 30 3.20 -1.62 -2.77
N ILE A 31 4.42 -2.10 -2.63
CA ILE A 31 5.51 -1.40 -1.96
C ILE A 31 6.60 -1.16 -2.98
N GLN A 32 6.92 0.11 -3.22
CA GLN A 32 7.94 0.48 -4.19
C GLN A 32 9.03 1.31 -3.51
N PRO A 33 10.26 0.80 -3.40
CA PRO A 33 11.39 1.63 -2.95
C PRO A 33 11.57 2.80 -3.93
N SER A 34 11.69 4.00 -3.37
CA SER A 34 11.87 5.21 -4.15
C SER A 34 13.22 5.83 -3.80
N ALA A 35 13.41 7.12 -4.08
CA ALA A 35 14.68 7.79 -3.81
C ALA A 35 15.07 7.68 -2.34
N ALA A 36 16.35 7.71 -2.09
CA ALA A 36 17.06 7.66 -0.80
C ALA A 36 16.19 7.57 0.48
N GLY A 37 15.95 6.36 0.96
CA GLY A 37 15.28 6.15 2.24
C GLY A 37 13.76 6.30 2.23
N ARG A 38 13.14 6.50 1.06
CA ARG A 38 11.70 6.63 0.94
C ARG A 38 11.10 5.38 0.29
N ILE A 39 9.93 5.00 0.78
CA ILE A 39 9.13 3.92 0.19
C ILE A 39 7.77 4.50 -0.19
N ASP A 40 7.31 4.23 -1.40
CA ASP A 40 5.97 4.59 -1.85
C ASP A 40 5.07 3.37 -1.72
N LEU A 41 3.97 3.52 -0.98
CA LEU A 41 2.97 2.48 -0.81
C LEU A 41 1.77 2.81 -1.69
N GLY A 42 1.48 1.95 -2.64
CA GLY A 42 0.28 2.07 -3.48
C GLY A 42 -0.87 1.30 -2.87
N LEU A 43 -2.07 1.87 -2.89
CA LEU A 43 -3.27 1.29 -2.31
C LEU A 43 -4.44 1.40 -3.28
N ILE A 44 -5.34 0.43 -3.22
CA ILE A 44 -6.61 0.48 -3.95
C ILE A 44 -7.73 0.73 -2.94
N LEU A 45 -8.16 1.99 -2.84
CA LEU A 45 -9.19 2.46 -1.91
C LEU A 45 -10.21 3.30 -2.67
N ARG A 46 -11.11 2.63 -3.39
CA ARG A 46 -11.97 3.28 -4.38
C ARG A 46 -12.99 4.26 -3.83
N ASP A 47 -13.34 4.12 -2.55
CA ASP A 47 -14.38 4.92 -1.91
C ASP A 47 -13.83 5.86 -0.84
N VAL A 48 -12.53 6.06 -0.80
CA VAL A 48 -11.87 6.92 0.18
C VAL A 48 -11.34 8.16 -0.53
N PRO A 49 -11.73 9.38 -0.12
CA PRO A 49 -11.18 10.59 -0.73
C PRO A 49 -9.71 10.76 -0.35
N PRO A 50 -8.90 11.32 -1.24
CA PRO A 50 -7.50 11.60 -0.90
C PRO A 50 -7.40 12.71 0.13
N ASP A 51 -6.31 12.71 0.90
CA ASP A 51 -5.98 13.78 1.81
C ASP A 51 -4.47 14.06 1.76
N ALA A 52 -3.96 14.86 2.68
CA ALA A 52 -2.57 15.29 2.64
C ALA A 52 -1.58 14.12 2.74
N ARG A 53 -1.94 13.05 3.42
CA ARG A 53 -1.09 11.88 3.61
C ARG A 53 -1.47 10.75 2.65
N LEU A 54 -2.75 10.53 2.46
CA LEU A 54 -3.28 9.53 1.53
C LEU A 54 -3.47 10.21 0.16
N GLU A 55 -2.36 10.36 -0.55
CA GLU A 55 -2.33 11.11 -1.80
C GLU A 55 -3.01 10.34 -2.93
N SER A 56 -3.52 11.08 -3.91
CA SER A 56 -3.97 10.45 -5.16
C SER A 56 -2.79 9.79 -5.85
N ALA A 57 -3.02 8.61 -6.42
CA ALA A 57 -1.99 7.90 -7.19
C ALA A 57 -1.85 8.42 -8.62
N GLU A 58 -2.57 9.46 -8.98
CA GLU A 58 -2.47 10.09 -10.29
C GLU A 58 -1.01 10.49 -10.59
N GLY A 59 -0.51 10.07 -11.72
CA GLY A 59 0.89 10.32 -12.08
C GLY A 59 1.89 9.35 -11.45
N PHE A 60 1.45 8.49 -10.53
CA PHE A 60 2.30 7.49 -9.92
C PHE A 60 2.09 6.11 -10.56
N ASN A 61 0.87 5.58 -10.51
CA ASN A 61 0.55 4.29 -11.10
C ASN A 61 -0.97 4.21 -11.31
N ALA A 62 -1.38 3.97 -12.55
CA ALA A 62 -2.81 3.94 -12.92
C ALA A 62 -3.57 2.74 -12.32
N LEU A 63 -2.87 1.71 -11.84
CA LEU A 63 -3.49 0.54 -11.22
C LEU A 63 -3.97 0.81 -9.80
N PHE A 64 -3.49 1.89 -9.18
CA PHE A 64 -3.79 2.21 -7.79
C PHE A 64 -4.56 3.52 -7.70
N THR A 65 -5.32 3.67 -6.63
CA THR A 65 -6.11 4.88 -6.41
C THR A 65 -5.37 5.88 -5.53
N HIS A 66 -4.51 5.38 -4.62
CA HIS A 66 -3.86 6.21 -3.62
C HIS A 66 -2.40 5.81 -3.44
N ARG A 67 -1.63 6.76 -2.93
CA ARG A 67 -0.22 6.57 -2.60
C ARG A 67 0.07 7.18 -1.23
N VAL A 68 0.84 6.47 -0.41
CA VAL A 68 1.35 6.99 0.86
C VAL A 68 2.87 6.97 0.81
N ARG A 69 3.51 8.06 1.15
CA ARG A 69 4.96 8.16 1.22
C ARG A 69 5.43 7.79 2.61
N LEU A 70 6.33 6.82 2.70
CA LEU A 70 6.87 6.34 3.96
C LEU A 70 8.36 6.66 4.01
N THR A 71 8.79 7.38 5.03
CA THR A 71 10.20 7.76 5.21
C THR A 71 10.84 7.11 6.43
N SER A 72 10.03 6.56 7.34
CA SER A 72 10.52 5.86 8.52
C SER A 72 9.50 4.84 9.01
N THR A 73 9.92 3.97 9.92
CA THR A 73 9.00 3.00 10.54
C THR A 73 7.93 3.68 11.39
N ALA A 74 8.16 4.91 11.85
CA ALA A 74 7.17 5.69 12.59
C ALA A 74 5.95 6.05 11.71
N ASP A 75 6.09 6.03 10.40
CA ASP A 75 4.98 6.26 9.47
C ASP A 75 4.04 5.06 9.39
N ILE A 76 4.45 3.90 9.89
CA ILE A 76 3.61 2.72 9.97
C ILE A 76 2.82 2.79 11.27
N ASP A 77 1.75 3.55 11.26
CA ASP A 77 0.91 3.81 12.43
C ASP A 77 -0.47 3.18 12.26
N SER A 78 -1.35 3.38 13.24
CA SER A 78 -2.69 2.80 13.21
C SER A 78 -3.53 3.30 12.03
N GLN A 79 -3.33 4.53 11.59
CA GLN A 79 -4.05 5.06 10.43
C GLN A 79 -3.63 4.35 9.14
N LEU A 80 -2.32 4.16 8.94
CA LEU A 80 -1.81 3.44 7.79
C LEU A 80 -2.30 1.99 7.78
N ILE A 81 -2.25 1.34 8.93
CA ILE A 81 -2.72 -0.04 9.08
C ILE A 81 -4.21 -0.14 8.76
N ALA A 82 -5.01 0.84 9.19
CA ALA A 82 -6.43 0.88 8.87
C ALA A 82 -6.68 0.99 7.36
N TRP A 83 -5.90 1.79 6.66
CA TRP A 83 -6.00 1.90 5.20
C TRP A 83 -5.62 0.59 4.51
N LEU A 84 -4.56 -0.06 4.96
CA LEU A 84 -4.15 -1.36 4.43
C LEU A 84 -5.21 -2.43 4.68
N GLN A 85 -5.79 -2.46 5.88
CA GLN A 85 -6.85 -3.40 6.24
C GLN A 85 -8.07 -3.20 5.33
N ARG A 86 -8.44 -1.96 5.08
CA ARG A 86 -9.57 -1.64 4.20
C ARG A 86 -9.33 -2.12 2.78
N ALA A 87 -8.13 -1.89 2.26
CA ALA A 87 -7.77 -2.38 0.92
C ALA A 87 -7.78 -3.90 0.86
N TYR A 88 -7.25 -4.55 1.88
CA TYR A 88 -7.25 -6.00 2.02
C TYR A 88 -8.67 -6.58 2.06
N ASP A 89 -9.55 -5.97 2.84
CA ASP A 89 -10.92 -6.46 3.00
C ASP A 89 -11.72 -6.40 1.69
N ARG A 90 -11.34 -5.52 0.79
CA ARG A 90 -12.00 -5.35 -0.50
C ARG A 90 -11.36 -6.12 -1.64
N ALA A 91 -10.26 -6.76 -1.38
CA ALA A 91 -9.54 -7.50 -2.41
C ALA A 91 -10.23 -8.83 -2.81
#